data_096789f409f47ed4bc67986f3b0f80ac
#
_entry.id   096789f409f47ed4bc67986f3b0f80ac
#
_cell.length_a   1.000
_cell.length_b   1.000
_cell.length_c   1.000
_cell.angle_alpha   90.00
_cell.angle_beta   90.00
_cell.angle_gamma   90.00
#
_symmetry.space_group_name_H-M   'P 1'
#
loop_
_entity.id
_entity.type
_entity.pdbx_description
1 polymer ?
#
loop_
_entity_poly.entity_id
_entity_poly.type
_entity_poly.pdbx_seq_one_letter_code
_entity_poly.pdbx_strand_id
1 'polypeptide(L)'
;LAGVAGVALRNAQLYRERTALSLALAAERKRLSEVLEELPDGVVVLLGERGFANTRAREVLGVEAEVGLGDLPATLAPALEGGRAEVRLGGRTYSVRGRRLGEMRVLVLHEITERVRMERALREQAAFTQALVDLAQEALSAPGLEALAAAIARRLQVLFGAEEALVGMAEAELRLLYATRPLEGPLPRPNLLERALEEGKPLVLETLAEGSCALAEAWGLRSALVIPFRAQGFKGGLLLGYRRPRRWASGWEGRLAQVGLLLALVLEKARLLAYLEAEEERLRALLEHSQDVVYVLDEEARIRFVSPSVGAVLGYDPEGYRRAALDALAFVHPEDQERARALFQELLARPEATLRGEFRLLHQDGTPIPVEAWGRNLLKDPRVGGVVVNVRDLRPRLEAERLKGEFLAAVSHELRTPLAAILGLAELLRQEPLPPEAQESVELILESAFRLKNMVDNLLDTRRLEAGRFEVSRRPVHLK
;
A
#
# COMPACT_ATOMS: atom_id res chain seq x y z
N LEU A 1 -88.73 -74.42 -9.61
CA LEU A 1 -88.82 -73.08 -10.23
C LEU A 1 -88.30 -71.97 -9.29
N ALA A 2 -88.55 -72.01 -7.95
CA ALA A 2 -88.11 -70.96 -7.02
C ALA A 2 -86.62 -70.83 -6.85
N GLY A 3 -85.85 -71.89 -6.95
CA GLY A 3 -84.38 -71.88 -6.83
C GLY A 3 -83.68 -71.21 -8.05
N VAL A 4 -84.22 -71.39 -9.28
CA VAL A 4 -83.65 -70.79 -10.50
C VAL A 4 -83.92 -69.29 -10.55
N ALA A 5 -85.05 -68.80 -10.04
CA ALA A 5 -85.40 -67.40 -9.95
C ALA A 5 -84.50 -66.64 -8.93
N GLY A 6 -84.17 -67.31 -7.80
CA GLY A 6 -83.27 -66.77 -6.81
C GLY A 6 -81.80 -66.60 -7.31
N VAL A 7 -81.30 -67.58 -8.10
CA VAL A 7 -79.99 -67.47 -8.70
C VAL A 7 -79.93 -66.37 -9.75
N ALA A 8 -80.97 -66.22 -10.58
CA ALA A 8 -81.04 -65.19 -11.61
C ALA A 8 -81.10 -63.82 -11.03
N LEU A 9 -81.89 -63.61 -9.90
CA LEU A 9 -81.91 -62.33 -9.19
C LEU A 9 -80.58 -61.97 -8.57
N ARG A 10 -79.86 -62.91 -7.98
CA ARG A 10 -78.59 -62.70 -7.36
C ARG A 10 -77.50 -62.36 -8.43
N ASN A 11 -77.52 -63.07 -9.57
CA ASN A 11 -76.64 -62.80 -10.73
C ASN A 11 -76.92 -61.39 -11.29
N ALA A 12 -78.17 -60.95 -11.41
CA ALA A 12 -78.54 -59.62 -11.86
C ALA A 12 -78.13 -58.53 -10.86
N GLN A 13 -78.18 -58.83 -9.57
CA GLN A 13 -77.69 -57.90 -8.55
C GLN A 13 -76.14 -57.75 -8.57
N LEU A 14 -75.42 -58.88 -8.64
CA LEU A 14 -73.96 -58.88 -8.81
C LEU A 14 -73.48 -58.17 -10.10
N TYR A 15 -74.31 -58.35 -11.17
CA TYR A 15 -73.96 -57.64 -12.43
C TYR A 15 -74.17 -56.13 -12.30
N ARG A 16 -75.24 -55.67 -11.62
CA ARG A 16 -75.46 -54.24 -11.32
C ARG A 16 -74.39 -53.66 -10.41
N GLU A 17 -73.96 -54.33 -9.34
CA GLU A 17 -72.93 -53.92 -8.42
C GLU A 17 -71.58 -53.85 -9.14
N ARG A 18 -71.24 -54.86 -10.01
CA ARG A 18 -70.04 -54.85 -10.83
C ARG A 18 -70.04 -53.71 -11.83
N THR A 19 -71.16 -53.38 -12.44
CA THR A 19 -71.27 -52.32 -13.43
C THR A 19 -71.17 -50.94 -12.70
N ALA A 20 -71.82 -50.77 -11.54
CA ALA A 20 -71.74 -49.58 -10.75
C ALA A 20 -70.29 -49.33 -10.21
N LEU A 21 -69.69 -50.39 -9.76
CA LEU A 21 -68.25 -50.30 -9.31
C LEU A 21 -67.32 -49.95 -10.47
N SER A 22 -67.56 -50.56 -11.66
CA SER A 22 -66.76 -50.24 -12.87
C SER A 22 -66.95 -48.79 -13.33
N LEU A 23 -68.22 -48.26 -13.27
CA LEU A 23 -68.49 -46.87 -13.59
C LEU A 23 -67.86 -45.90 -12.57
N ALA A 24 -67.91 -46.19 -11.26
CA ALA A 24 -67.27 -45.41 -10.23
C ALA A 24 -65.74 -45.41 -10.37
N LEU A 25 -65.15 -46.55 -10.65
CA LEU A 25 -63.71 -46.66 -10.89
C LEU A 25 -63.29 -45.86 -12.12
N ALA A 26 -64.10 -45.91 -13.20
CA ALA A 26 -63.80 -45.14 -14.44
C ALA A 26 -63.92 -43.61 -14.19
N ALA A 27 -64.92 -43.18 -13.38
CA ALA A 27 -65.06 -41.78 -13.01
C ALA A 27 -63.89 -41.30 -12.15
N GLU A 28 -63.47 -42.09 -11.18
CA GLU A 28 -62.33 -41.75 -10.33
C GLU A 28 -60.99 -41.72 -11.11
N ARG A 29 -60.80 -42.68 -12.01
CA ARG A 29 -59.63 -42.69 -12.95
C ARG A 29 -59.60 -41.45 -13.82
N LYS A 30 -60.77 -41.04 -14.35
CA LYS A 30 -60.88 -39.82 -15.15
C LYS A 30 -60.54 -38.57 -14.36
N ARG A 31 -61.07 -38.47 -13.14
CA ARG A 31 -60.80 -37.34 -12.24
C ARG A 31 -59.33 -37.23 -11.88
N LEU A 32 -58.65 -38.33 -11.55
CA LEU A 32 -57.23 -38.36 -11.28
C LEU A 32 -56.41 -37.98 -12.50
N SER A 33 -56.79 -38.44 -13.71
CA SER A 33 -56.15 -38.05 -14.97
C SER A 33 -56.25 -36.55 -15.21
N GLU A 34 -57.45 -35.94 -15.00
CA GLU A 34 -57.64 -34.49 -15.16
C GLU A 34 -56.75 -33.70 -14.19
N VAL A 35 -56.64 -34.12 -12.92
CA VAL A 35 -55.78 -33.46 -11.93
C VAL A 35 -54.29 -33.57 -12.34
N LEU A 36 -53.86 -34.70 -12.84
CA LEU A 36 -52.45 -34.90 -13.32
C LEU A 36 -52.16 -34.06 -14.55
N GLU A 37 -53.13 -33.83 -15.44
CA GLU A 37 -52.96 -33.00 -16.63
C GLU A 37 -52.78 -31.50 -16.30
N GLU A 38 -53.37 -31.03 -15.19
CA GLU A 38 -53.23 -29.63 -14.77
C GLU A 38 -51.89 -29.32 -14.03
N LEU A 39 -51.09 -30.34 -13.71
CA LEU A 39 -49.83 -30.11 -13.01
C LEU A 39 -48.81 -29.45 -13.93
N PRO A 40 -48.04 -28.42 -13.40
CA PRO A 40 -47.02 -27.75 -14.17
C PRO A 40 -45.78 -28.64 -14.44
N ASP A 41 -45.61 -29.68 -13.66
CA ASP A 41 -44.52 -30.65 -13.78
C ASP A 41 -44.93 -31.79 -14.70
N GLY A 42 -43.95 -32.36 -15.39
CA GLY A 42 -44.17 -33.61 -16.14
C GLY A 42 -44.38 -34.79 -15.18
N VAL A 43 -45.47 -35.49 -15.30
CA VAL A 43 -45.75 -36.67 -14.46
C VAL A 43 -45.94 -37.92 -15.34
N VAL A 44 -45.23 -38.97 -14.96
CA VAL A 44 -45.40 -40.33 -15.59
C VAL A 44 -45.77 -41.29 -14.45
N VAL A 45 -46.85 -42.01 -14.63
CA VAL A 45 -47.32 -43.07 -13.73
C VAL A 45 -47.31 -44.39 -14.49
N LEU A 46 -46.52 -45.35 -14.06
CA LEU A 46 -46.41 -46.69 -14.63
C LEU A 46 -47.03 -47.70 -13.65
N LEU A 47 -47.83 -48.62 -14.16
CA LEU A 47 -48.27 -49.81 -13.45
C LEU A 47 -47.74 -51.04 -14.20
N GLY A 48 -46.76 -51.72 -13.62
CA GLY A 48 -45.98 -52.71 -14.32
C GLY A 48 -45.15 -52.09 -15.46
N GLU A 49 -45.39 -52.53 -16.70
CA GLU A 49 -44.67 -52.05 -17.90
C GLU A 49 -45.42 -50.98 -18.70
N ARG A 50 -46.65 -50.63 -18.36
CA ARG A 50 -47.47 -49.62 -19.07
C ARG A 50 -47.98 -48.58 -18.10
N GLY A 51 -48.23 -47.37 -18.61
CA GLY A 51 -48.69 -46.27 -17.77
C GLY A 51 -49.21 -45.07 -18.55
N PHE A 52 -49.30 -43.98 -17.88
CA PHE A 52 -49.86 -42.69 -18.33
C PHE A 52 -48.79 -41.58 -18.18
N ALA A 53 -48.69 -40.72 -19.17
CA ALA A 53 -47.89 -39.50 -19.13
C ALA A 53 -48.80 -38.29 -19.35
N ASN A 54 -48.75 -37.29 -18.44
CA ASN A 54 -49.48 -36.03 -18.60
C ASN A 54 -48.91 -35.22 -19.78
N THR A 55 -49.64 -34.17 -20.20
CA THR A 55 -49.26 -33.33 -21.34
C THR A 55 -47.84 -32.82 -21.24
N ARG A 56 -47.43 -32.36 -20.05
CA ARG A 56 -46.06 -31.84 -19.84
C ARG A 56 -44.97 -32.93 -19.98
N ALA A 57 -45.21 -34.11 -19.46
CA ALA A 57 -44.29 -35.24 -19.62
C ALA A 57 -44.17 -35.68 -21.09
N ARG A 58 -45.30 -35.69 -21.84
CA ARG A 58 -45.28 -35.99 -23.26
C ARG A 58 -44.45 -35.06 -24.09
N GLU A 59 -44.62 -33.73 -23.84
CA GLU A 59 -43.82 -32.68 -24.49
C GLU A 59 -42.31 -32.83 -24.21
N VAL A 60 -41.96 -33.15 -22.97
CA VAL A 60 -40.54 -33.26 -22.54
C VAL A 60 -39.89 -34.55 -23.00
N LEU A 61 -40.59 -35.65 -22.90
CA LEU A 61 -40.02 -37.01 -23.20
C LEU A 61 -40.25 -37.45 -24.66
N GLY A 62 -41.14 -36.78 -25.38
CA GLY A 62 -41.51 -37.19 -26.74
C GLY A 62 -42.30 -38.50 -26.79
N VAL A 63 -43.08 -38.78 -25.74
CA VAL A 63 -43.89 -40.03 -25.61
C VAL A 63 -45.37 -39.75 -25.80
N GLU A 64 -46.17 -40.81 -26.02
CA GLU A 64 -47.61 -40.73 -26.10
C GLU A 64 -48.28 -40.70 -24.71
N ALA A 65 -49.62 -40.50 -24.66
CA ALA A 65 -50.40 -40.46 -23.41
C ALA A 65 -50.33 -41.82 -22.68
N GLU A 66 -50.40 -42.90 -23.42
CA GLU A 66 -50.11 -44.26 -22.93
C GLU A 66 -48.63 -44.59 -23.20
N VAL A 67 -47.84 -44.69 -22.12
CA VAL A 67 -46.42 -44.84 -22.19
C VAL A 67 -45.99 -46.21 -21.66
N GLY A 68 -45.11 -46.89 -22.40
CA GLY A 68 -44.43 -48.11 -21.96
C GLY A 68 -43.11 -47.80 -21.22
N LEU A 69 -42.69 -48.71 -20.36
CA LEU A 69 -41.39 -48.59 -19.67
C LEU A 69 -40.22 -48.47 -20.67
N GLY A 70 -40.31 -49.17 -21.82
CA GLY A 70 -39.32 -49.14 -22.88
C GLY A 70 -39.28 -47.85 -23.70
N ASP A 71 -40.34 -47.04 -23.65
CA ASP A 71 -40.45 -45.77 -24.36
C ASP A 71 -39.70 -44.63 -23.62
N LEU A 72 -39.34 -44.85 -22.35
CA LEU A 72 -38.65 -43.87 -21.53
C LEU A 72 -37.15 -43.84 -21.76
N PRO A 73 -36.52 -42.65 -21.83
CA PRO A 73 -35.09 -42.53 -21.96
C PRO A 73 -34.32 -43.33 -20.90
N ALA A 74 -33.25 -44.03 -21.26
CA ALA A 74 -32.41 -44.78 -20.33
C ALA A 74 -31.80 -43.93 -19.23
N THR A 75 -31.63 -42.61 -19.44
CA THR A 75 -31.16 -41.65 -18.45
C THR A 75 -32.08 -41.49 -17.23
N LEU A 76 -33.34 -41.98 -17.34
CA LEU A 76 -34.31 -41.97 -16.21
C LEU A 76 -34.25 -43.24 -15.34
N ALA A 77 -33.42 -44.23 -15.70
CA ALA A 77 -33.30 -45.48 -14.96
C ALA A 77 -33.12 -45.32 -13.43
N PRO A 78 -32.25 -44.41 -12.91
CA PRO A 78 -32.13 -44.22 -11.47
C PRO A 78 -33.45 -43.74 -10.81
N ALA A 79 -34.22 -42.90 -11.51
CA ALA A 79 -35.51 -42.43 -11.01
C ALA A 79 -36.59 -43.52 -11.07
N LEU A 80 -36.55 -44.39 -12.06
CA LEU A 80 -37.47 -45.51 -12.17
C LEU A 80 -37.38 -46.53 -11.02
N GLU A 81 -36.17 -46.58 -10.39
CA GLU A 81 -35.94 -47.43 -9.21
C GLU A 81 -36.23 -46.70 -7.87
N GLY A 82 -36.84 -45.51 -7.93
CA GLY A 82 -37.23 -44.75 -6.76
C GLY A 82 -36.21 -43.70 -6.32
N GLY A 83 -35.17 -43.42 -7.15
CA GLY A 83 -34.13 -42.42 -6.89
C GLY A 83 -34.44 -41.06 -7.49
N ARG A 84 -33.38 -40.25 -7.57
CA ARG A 84 -33.38 -38.91 -8.19
C ARG A 84 -32.34 -38.87 -9.32
N ALA A 85 -32.69 -38.24 -10.42
CA ALA A 85 -31.79 -37.99 -11.53
C ALA A 85 -31.93 -36.54 -12.02
N GLU A 86 -30.82 -35.96 -12.48
CA GLU A 86 -30.85 -34.73 -13.27
C GLU A 86 -30.53 -35.07 -14.71
N VAL A 87 -31.45 -34.74 -15.60
CA VAL A 87 -31.35 -35.11 -17.00
C VAL A 87 -31.50 -33.90 -17.90
N ARG A 88 -30.79 -33.92 -19.05
CA ARG A 88 -30.90 -32.87 -20.05
C ARG A 88 -31.70 -33.39 -21.24
N LEU A 89 -32.86 -32.80 -21.48
CA LEU A 89 -33.79 -33.17 -22.53
C LEU A 89 -34.16 -31.92 -23.34
N GLY A 90 -34.10 -31.96 -24.66
CA GLY A 90 -34.48 -30.85 -25.53
C GLY A 90 -33.74 -29.53 -25.22
N GLY A 91 -32.49 -29.58 -24.74
CA GLY A 91 -31.71 -28.39 -24.37
C GLY A 91 -32.07 -27.79 -23.00
N ARG A 92 -33.05 -28.35 -22.28
CA ARG A 92 -33.48 -27.97 -20.92
C ARG A 92 -33.03 -29.01 -19.90
N THR A 93 -32.88 -28.60 -18.64
CA THR A 93 -32.47 -29.49 -17.54
C THR A 93 -33.66 -29.74 -16.61
N TYR A 94 -33.91 -31.03 -16.33
CA TYR A 94 -34.99 -31.48 -15.48
C TYR A 94 -34.43 -32.23 -14.27
N SER A 95 -35.00 -31.97 -13.10
CA SER A 95 -34.84 -32.81 -11.91
C SER A 95 -35.96 -33.85 -11.93
N VAL A 96 -35.61 -35.10 -12.06
CA VAL A 96 -36.55 -36.21 -12.09
C VAL A 96 -36.49 -36.94 -10.76
N ARG A 97 -37.63 -37.07 -10.12
CA ARG A 97 -37.79 -37.86 -8.88
C ARG A 97 -38.69 -39.01 -9.18
N GLY A 98 -38.25 -40.22 -8.86
CA GLY A 98 -39.06 -41.39 -8.92
C GLY A 98 -39.48 -41.88 -7.53
N ARG A 99 -40.66 -42.53 -7.48
CA ARG A 99 -41.14 -43.23 -6.30
C ARG A 99 -41.79 -44.54 -6.74
N ARG A 100 -41.41 -45.61 -6.08
CA ARG A 100 -42.00 -46.93 -6.31
C ARG A 100 -42.97 -47.28 -5.19
N LEU A 101 -44.22 -47.63 -5.52
CA LEU A 101 -45.30 -47.98 -4.60
C LEU A 101 -45.87 -49.34 -5.02
N GLY A 102 -45.25 -50.42 -4.55
CA GLY A 102 -45.52 -51.78 -5.05
C GLY A 102 -45.16 -51.95 -6.52
N GLU A 103 -46.14 -52.26 -7.37
CA GLU A 103 -45.95 -52.37 -8.83
C GLU A 103 -46.07 -51.02 -9.55
N MET A 104 -46.52 -49.97 -8.83
CA MET A 104 -46.67 -48.62 -9.38
C MET A 104 -45.34 -47.84 -9.25
N ARG A 105 -44.94 -47.17 -10.33
CA ARG A 105 -43.81 -46.23 -10.37
C ARG A 105 -44.34 -44.86 -10.78
N VAL A 106 -43.96 -43.83 -10.03
CA VAL A 106 -44.33 -42.44 -10.33
C VAL A 106 -43.05 -41.66 -10.57
N LEU A 107 -42.95 -40.98 -11.69
CA LEU A 107 -41.88 -40.03 -12.01
C LEU A 107 -42.44 -38.66 -12.10
N VAL A 108 -41.74 -37.70 -11.47
CA VAL A 108 -42.08 -36.28 -11.56
C VAL A 108 -40.83 -35.55 -12.14
N LEU A 109 -41.06 -34.86 -13.27
CA LEU A 109 -40.06 -34.10 -14.00
C LEU A 109 -40.27 -32.61 -13.75
N HIS A 110 -39.43 -32.02 -12.96
CA HIS A 110 -39.45 -30.59 -12.65
C HIS A 110 -38.37 -29.84 -13.43
N GLU A 111 -38.71 -28.79 -14.19
CA GLU A 111 -37.76 -28.02 -14.97
C GLU A 111 -36.89 -27.16 -14.03
N ILE A 112 -35.55 -27.31 -14.08
CA ILE A 112 -34.58 -26.62 -13.27
C ILE A 112 -33.56 -25.84 -14.12
N THR A 113 -33.85 -25.57 -15.36
CA THR A 113 -32.95 -24.96 -16.34
C THR A 113 -32.41 -23.63 -15.86
N GLU A 114 -33.31 -22.73 -15.42
CA GLU A 114 -32.90 -21.40 -14.93
C GLU A 114 -32.08 -21.49 -13.65
N ARG A 115 -32.50 -22.35 -12.71
CA ARG A 115 -31.75 -22.55 -11.46
C ARG A 115 -30.32 -23.05 -11.72
N VAL A 116 -30.16 -24.06 -12.59
CA VAL A 116 -28.84 -24.59 -12.93
C VAL A 116 -27.98 -23.54 -13.65
N ARG A 117 -28.58 -22.72 -14.52
CA ARG A 117 -27.89 -21.60 -15.17
C ARG A 117 -27.44 -20.55 -14.16
N MET A 118 -28.31 -20.16 -13.24
CA MET A 118 -28.00 -19.20 -12.19
C MET A 118 -26.90 -19.71 -11.22
N GLU A 119 -27.04 -20.96 -10.77
CA GLU A 119 -26.02 -21.60 -9.92
C GLU A 119 -24.64 -21.66 -10.61
N ARG A 120 -24.64 -21.98 -11.91
CA ARG A 120 -23.40 -21.99 -12.69
C ARG A 120 -22.80 -20.59 -12.84
N ALA A 121 -23.61 -19.60 -13.21
CA ALA A 121 -23.17 -18.22 -13.32
C ALA A 121 -22.64 -17.68 -12.00
N LEU A 122 -23.30 -18.00 -10.87
CA LEU A 122 -22.88 -17.59 -9.53
C LEU A 122 -21.54 -18.25 -9.15
N ARG A 123 -21.36 -19.55 -9.44
CA ARG A 123 -20.07 -20.24 -9.21
C ARG A 123 -18.94 -19.66 -10.05
N GLU A 124 -19.20 -19.38 -11.33
CA GLU A 124 -18.22 -18.74 -12.20
C GLU A 124 -17.84 -17.33 -11.71
N GLN A 125 -18.82 -16.57 -11.24
CA GLN A 125 -18.57 -15.25 -10.66
C GLN A 125 -17.80 -15.33 -9.33
N ALA A 126 -18.16 -16.24 -8.45
CA ALA A 126 -17.45 -16.46 -7.20
C ALA A 126 -15.99 -16.90 -7.42
N ALA A 127 -15.76 -17.83 -8.35
CA ALA A 127 -14.42 -18.27 -8.73
C ALA A 127 -13.58 -17.13 -9.31
N PHE A 128 -14.18 -16.28 -10.14
CA PHE A 128 -13.51 -15.10 -10.69
C PHE A 128 -13.16 -14.09 -9.59
N THR A 129 -14.09 -13.79 -8.68
CA THR A 129 -13.85 -12.89 -7.56
C THR A 129 -12.76 -13.41 -6.63
N GLN A 130 -12.76 -14.72 -6.32
CA GLN A 130 -11.72 -15.34 -5.51
C GLN A 130 -10.35 -15.24 -6.19
N ALA A 131 -10.28 -15.49 -7.48
CA ALA A 131 -9.03 -15.34 -8.24
C ALA A 131 -8.48 -13.91 -8.20
N LEU A 132 -9.36 -12.89 -8.18
CA LEU A 132 -8.95 -11.49 -8.03
C LEU A 132 -8.45 -11.19 -6.60
N VAL A 133 -9.07 -11.76 -5.57
CA VAL A 133 -8.61 -11.61 -4.18
C VAL A 133 -7.23 -12.26 -3.99
N ASP A 134 -7.07 -13.48 -4.47
CA ASP A 134 -5.79 -14.20 -4.41
C ASP A 134 -4.68 -13.43 -5.14
N LEU A 135 -5.01 -12.87 -6.31
CA LEU A 135 -4.11 -12.02 -7.06
C LEU A 135 -3.71 -10.76 -6.28
N ALA A 136 -4.67 -10.11 -5.60
CA ALA A 136 -4.38 -8.94 -4.79
C ALA A 136 -3.45 -9.26 -3.60
N GLN A 137 -3.66 -10.40 -2.94
CA GLN A 137 -2.82 -10.84 -1.82
C GLN A 137 -1.40 -11.18 -2.27
N GLU A 138 -1.25 -11.94 -3.35
CA GLU A 138 0.04 -12.30 -3.93
C GLU A 138 0.80 -11.06 -4.40
N ALA A 139 0.10 -10.14 -5.05
CA ALA A 139 0.67 -8.91 -5.55
C ALA A 139 1.21 -7.99 -4.44
N LEU A 140 0.54 -7.92 -3.29
CA LEU A 140 0.96 -7.07 -2.15
C LEU A 140 2.26 -7.54 -1.48
N SER A 141 2.71 -8.77 -1.74
CA SER A 141 3.99 -9.30 -1.27
C SER A 141 5.17 -9.02 -2.21
N ALA A 142 4.91 -8.48 -3.40
CA ALA A 142 5.95 -8.20 -4.38
C ALA A 142 6.79 -6.97 -3.99
N PRO A 143 8.13 -7.03 -4.07
CA PRO A 143 8.99 -5.91 -3.74
C PRO A 143 8.98 -4.86 -4.87
N GLY A 144 8.33 -3.74 -4.62
CA GLY A 144 8.31 -2.60 -5.53
C GLY A 144 7.27 -2.67 -6.66
N LEU A 145 7.05 -1.53 -7.30
CA LEU A 145 5.97 -1.31 -8.26
C LEU A 145 6.11 -2.16 -9.53
N GLU A 146 7.32 -2.32 -10.05
CA GLU A 146 7.59 -3.08 -11.28
C GLU A 146 7.39 -4.59 -11.07
N ALA A 147 7.88 -5.12 -9.94
CA ALA A 147 7.67 -6.53 -9.58
C ALA A 147 6.20 -6.84 -9.35
N LEU A 148 5.47 -5.92 -8.73
CA LEU A 148 4.04 -5.96 -8.54
C LEU A 148 3.29 -6.00 -9.87
N ALA A 149 3.58 -5.06 -10.78
CA ALA A 149 2.98 -5.02 -12.11
C ALA A 149 3.24 -6.31 -12.90
N ALA A 150 4.46 -6.85 -12.80
CA ALA A 150 4.84 -8.12 -13.42
C ALA A 150 4.06 -9.32 -12.85
N ALA A 151 3.90 -9.40 -11.52
CA ALA A 151 3.14 -10.47 -10.87
C ALA A 151 1.68 -10.46 -11.31
N ILE A 152 1.05 -9.28 -11.26
CA ILE A 152 -0.33 -9.08 -11.70
C ILE A 152 -0.51 -9.45 -13.19
N ALA A 153 0.37 -8.92 -14.06
CA ALA A 153 0.28 -9.19 -15.49
C ALA A 153 0.36 -10.67 -15.81
N ARG A 154 1.33 -11.40 -15.24
CA ARG A 154 1.49 -12.85 -15.42
C ARG A 154 0.28 -13.62 -14.92
N ARG A 155 -0.28 -13.26 -13.77
CA ARG A 155 -1.44 -13.94 -13.22
C ARG A 155 -2.69 -13.72 -14.08
N LEU A 156 -2.92 -12.49 -14.52
CA LEU A 156 -4.03 -12.16 -15.42
C LEU A 156 -3.83 -12.78 -16.82
N GLN A 157 -2.59 -12.86 -17.31
CA GLN A 157 -2.25 -13.56 -18.54
C GLN A 157 -2.71 -15.03 -18.48
N VAL A 158 -2.41 -15.72 -17.38
CA VAL A 158 -2.87 -17.11 -17.16
C VAL A 158 -4.38 -17.19 -17.01
N LEU A 159 -4.99 -16.32 -16.21
CA LEU A 159 -6.44 -16.31 -15.94
C LEU A 159 -7.25 -16.09 -17.22
N PHE A 160 -6.79 -15.21 -18.10
CA PHE A 160 -7.45 -14.89 -19.37
C PHE A 160 -6.94 -15.72 -20.54
N GLY A 161 -5.92 -16.56 -20.36
CA GLY A 161 -5.31 -17.39 -21.41
C GLY A 161 -4.70 -16.53 -22.53
N ALA A 162 -4.06 -15.41 -22.17
CA ALA A 162 -3.39 -14.55 -23.14
C ALA A 162 -1.95 -15.03 -23.40
N GLU A 163 -1.46 -14.82 -24.63
CA GLU A 163 -0.08 -15.15 -24.98
C GLU A 163 0.89 -14.03 -24.61
N GLU A 164 0.42 -12.79 -24.62
CA GLU A 164 1.24 -11.61 -24.30
C GLU A 164 0.53 -10.71 -23.31
N ALA A 165 1.31 -10.05 -22.45
CA ALA A 165 0.80 -9.08 -21.49
C ALA A 165 1.73 -7.86 -21.38
N LEU A 166 1.16 -6.68 -21.16
CA LEU A 166 1.87 -5.44 -20.99
C LEU A 166 1.14 -4.54 -19.99
N VAL A 167 1.86 -3.96 -19.05
CA VAL A 167 1.34 -2.96 -18.11
C VAL A 167 2.08 -1.65 -18.29
N GLY A 168 1.34 -0.60 -18.56
CA GLY A 168 1.85 0.77 -18.63
C GLY A 168 1.16 1.66 -17.59
N MET A 169 1.90 2.62 -17.07
CA MET A 169 1.43 3.64 -16.13
C MET A 169 1.91 5.02 -16.57
N ALA A 170 1.08 6.03 -16.42
CA ALA A 170 1.41 7.42 -16.75
C ALA A 170 1.07 8.35 -15.59
N GLU A 171 2.03 9.16 -15.19
CA GLU A 171 1.83 10.37 -14.39
C GLU A 171 1.74 11.60 -15.32
N ALA A 172 2.73 11.80 -16.15
CA ALA A 172 2.76 12.76 -17.27
C ALA A 172 2.90 12.01 -18.60
N GLU A 173 3.86 11.10 -18.72
CA GLU A 173 4.08 10.27 -19.90
C GLU A 173 3.86 8.79 -19.55
N LEU A 174 3.46 8.00 -20.56
CA LEU A 174 3.20 6.57 -20.39
C LEU A 174 4.53 5.81 -20.26
N ARG A 175 4.81 5.34 -19.05
CA ARG A 175 5.96 4.50 -18.73
C ARG A 175 5.55 3.03 -18.70
N LEU A 176 6.39 2.17 -19.28
CA LEU A 176 6.23 0.73 -19.21
C LEU A 176 6.67 0.23 -17.84
N LEU A 177 5.81 -0.51 -17.15
CA LEU A 177 6.12 -1.21 -15.89
C LEU A 177 6.48 -2.67 -16.14
N TYR A 178 5.81 -3.32 -17.09
CA TYR A 178 6.04 -4.71 -17.43
C TYR A 178 5.61 -5.00 -18.87
N ALA A 179 6.35 -5.88 -19.52
CA ALA A 179 5.97 -6.50 -20.79
C ALA A 179 6.53 -7.93 -20.86
N THR A 180 5.75 -8.84 -21.43
CA THR A 180 6.17 -10.23 -21.66
C THR A 180 7.37 -10.30 -22.61
N ARG A 181 7.42 -9.39 -23.59
CA ARG A 181 8.56 -9.19 -24.46
C ARG A 181 9.21 -7.85 -24.19
N PRO A 182 10.54 -7.79 -24.13
CA PRO A 182 11.24 -6.54 -23.97
C PRO A 182 10.92 -5.59 -25.14
N LEU A 183 10.73 -4.33 -24.82
CA LEU A 183 10.55 -3.24 -25.77
C LEU A 183 11.75 -2.31 -25.65
N GLU A 184 12.43 -2.06 -26.76
CA GLU A 184 13.49 -1.07 -26.84
C GLU A 184 12.86 0.30 -27.14
N GLY A 185 12.92 1.21 -26.17
CA GLY A 185 12.39 2.57 -26.31
C GLY A 185 10.93 2.76 -25.85
N PRO A 186 10.33 3.92 -26.18
CA PRO A 186 8.97 4.25 -25.81
C PRO A 186 7.95 3.37 -26.55
N LEU A 187 6.75 3.23 -25.98
CA LEU A 187 5.66 2.50 -26.61
C LEU A 187 5.35 3.06 -27.99
N PRO A 188 5.34 2.21 -29.03
CA PRO A 188 5.03 2.66 -30.37
C PRO A 188 3.61 3.25 -30.47
N ARG A 189 3.47 4.30 -31.28
CA ARG A 189 2.16 4.93 -31.53
C ARG A 189 1.68 4.66 -32.96
N PRO A 190 0.36 4.52 -33.17
CA PRO A 190 -0.72 4.53 -32.17
C PRO A 190 -0.69 3.26 -31.31
N ASN A 191 -1.13 3.39 -30.02
CA ASN A 191 -1.23 2.26 -29.15
C ASN A 191 -2.61 2.14 -28.48
N LEU A 192 -2.98 0.91 -28.19
CA LEU A 192 -4.30 0.57 -27.63
C LEU A 192 -4.45 1.01 -26.17
N LEU A 193 -3.35 1.15 -25.42
CA LEU A 193 -3.41 1.63 -24.05
C LEU A 193 -3.83 3.08 -23.98
N GLU A 194 -3.22 3.97 -24.78
CA GLU A 194 -3.59 5.38 -24.85
C GLU A 194 -5.06 5.52 -25.23
N ARG A 195 -5.52 4.78 -26.23
CA ARG A 195 -6.93 4.79 -26.63
C ARG A 195 -7.85 4.35 -25.48
N ALA A 196 -7.55 3.28 -24.77
CA ALA A 196 -8.36 2.83 -23.63
C ALA A 196 -8.37 3.86 -22.49
N LEU A 197 -7.23 4.55 -22.27
CA LEU A 197 -7.11 5.61 -21.26
C LEU A 197 -7.92 6.88 -21.63
N GLU A 198 -8.01 7.21 -22.91
CA GLU A 198 -8.83 8.31 -23.40
C GLU A 198 -10.31 8.00 -23.29
N GLU A 199 -10.73 6.83 -23.76
CA GLU A 199 -12.13 6.37 -23.68
C GLU A 199 -12.57 6.09 -22.22
N GLY A 200 -11.64 5.79 -21.34
CA GLY A 200 -11.91 5.45 -19.92
C GLY A 200 -12.66 4.13 -19.72
N LYS A 201 -12.67 3.27 -20.74
CA LYS A 201 -13.41 2.00 -20.74
C LYS A 201 -12.51 0.85 -21.21
N PRO A 202 -12.77 -0.37 -20.75
CA PRO A 202 -12.11 -1.56 -21.29
C PRO A 202 -12.39 -1.72 -22.80
N LEU A 203 -11.36 -2.05 -23.55
CA LEU A 203 -11.50 -2.38 -24.97
C LEU A 203 -11.44 -3.88 -25.15
N VAL A 204 -12.46 -4.42 -25.81
CA VAL A 204 -12.55 -5.83 -26.19
C VAL A 204 -12.45 -5.89 -27.71
N LEU A 205 -11.29 -6.28 -28.22
CA LEU A 205 -10.97 -6.29 -29.64
C LEU A 205 -10.88 -7.74 -30.11
N GLU A 206 -11.99 -8.24 -30.68
CA GLU A 206 -12.11 -9.62 -31.18
C GLU A 206 -11.21 -9.88 -32.39
N THR A 207 -11.00 -8.85 -33.20
CA THR A 207 -10.10 -8.85 -34.36
C THR A 207 -9.41 -7.50 -34.46
N LEU A 208 -8.10 -7.48 -34.57
CA LEU A 208 -7.28 -6.30 -34.80
C LEU A 208 -7.09 -6.12 -36.31
N ALA A 209 -7.47 -4.94 -36.83
CA ALA A 209 -7.19 -4.57 -38.21
C ALA A 209 -5.70 -4.21 -38.37
N GLU A 210 -5.17 -4.45 -39.57
CA GLU A 210 -3.81 -4.05 -39.92
C GLU A 210 -3.69 -2.50 -39.82
N GLY A 211 -2.59 -2.00 -39.26
CA GLY A 211 -2.37 -0.56 -39.02
C GLY A 211 -3.03 0.00 -37.75
N SER A 212 -3.86 -0.79 -37.04
CA SER A 212 -4.58 -0.30 -35.87
C SER A 212 -3.70 -0.05 -34.65
N CYS A 213 -2.58 -0.74 -34.53
CA CYS A 213 -1.65 -0.66 -33.42
C CYS A 213 -0.28 -1.20 -33.80
N ALA A 214 0.75 -0.35 -33.79
CA ALA A 214 2.12 -0.74 -34.14
C ALA A 214 2.67 -1.84 -33.20
N LEU A 215 2.31 -1.81 -31.92
CA LEU A 215 2.68 -2.87 -30.96
C LEU A 215 2.04 -4.22 -31.30
N ALA A 216 0.75 -4.20 -31.73
CA ALA A 216 0.05 -5.43 -32.11
C ALA A 216 0.69 -6.08 -33.32
N GLU A 217 1.11 -5.29 -34.30
CA GLU A 217 1.83 -5.78 -35.48
C GLU A 217 3.19 -6.37 -35.12
N ALA A 218 3.99 -5.65 -34.31
CA ALA A 218 5.31 -6.10 -33.86
C ALA A 218 5.24 -7.42 -33.07
N TRP A 219 4.18 -7.64 -32.31
CA TRP A 219 3.98 -8.85 -31.51
C TRP A 219 3.13 -9.93 -32.22
N GLY A 220 2.59 -9.66 -33.40
CA GLY A 220 1.76 -10.58 -34.15
C GLY A 220 0.40 -10.83 -33.51
N LEU A 221 -0.16 -9.84 -32.82
CA LEU A 221 -1.45 -9.96 -32.16
C LEU A 221 -2.59 -9.84 -33.16
N ARG A 222 -3.62 -10.66 -32.97
CA ARG A 222 -4.84 -10.67 -33.79
C ARG A 222 -6.08 -10.30 -33.02
N SER A 223 -6.05 -10.36 -31.70
CA SER A 223 -7.08 -9.83 -30.80
C SER A 223 -6.46 -9.35 -29.49
N ALA A 224 -7.15 -8.49 -28.76
CA ALA A 224 -6.65 -7.92 -27.52
C ALA A 224 -7.76 -7.57 -26.53
N LEU A 225 -7.45 -7.66 -25.26
CA LEU A 225 -8.18 -7.01 -24.17
C LEU A 225 -7.32 -5.90 -23.62
N VAL A 226 -7.89 -4.71 -23.47
CA VAL A 226 -7.20 -3.57 -22.87
C VAL A 226 -8.02 -3.07 -21.70
N ILE A 227 -7.42 -3.03 -20.53
CA ILE A 227 -8.06 -2.70 -19.27
C ILE A 227 -7.43 -1.43 -18.75
N PRO A 228 -8.10 -0.27 -18.88
CA PRO A 228 -7.61 0.96 -18.29
C PRO A 228 -7.85 0.95 -16.78
N PHE A 229 -6.99 1.62 -16.04
CA PHE A 229 -7.16 1.90 -14.62
C PHE A 229 -6.75 3.33 -14.30
N ARG A 230 -7.41 3.92 -13.29
CA ARG A 230 -7.13 5.28 -12.80
C ARG A 230 -7.15 5.30 -11.29
N ALA A 231 -6.17 5.99 -10.69
CA ALA A 231 -6.05 6.26 -9.27
C ALA A 231 -5.66 7.74 -9.06
N GLN A 232 -5.56 8.18 -7.80
CA GLN A 232 -5.11 9.52 -7.50
C GLN A 232 -3.67 9.75 -7.98
N GLY A 233 -3.51 10.69 -8.93
CA GLY A 233 -2.19 11.12 -9.42
C GLY A 233 -1.58 10.25 -10.51
N PHE A 234 -2.23 9.15 -10.95
CA PHE A 234 -1.76 8.38 -12.09
C PHE A 234 -2.90 7.65 -12.83
N LYS A 235 -2.64 7.30 -14.07
CA LYS A 235 -3.49 6.45 -14.91
C LYS A 235 -2.64 5.40 -15.59
N GLY A 236 -3.23 4.28 -15.96
CA GLY A 236 -2.50 3.23 -16.64
C GLY A 236 -3.41 2.22 -17.30
N GLY A 237 -2.83 1.21 -17.89
CA GLY A 237 -3.57 0.15 -18.54
C GLY A 237 -2.80 -1.16 -18.58
N LEU A 238 -3.56 -2.25 -18.59
CA LEU A 238 -3.09 -3.59 -18.87
C LEU A 238 -3.58 -4.00 -20.27
N LEU A 239 -2.67 -4.45 -21.11
CA LEU A 239 -2.99 -5.07 -22.39
C LEU A 239 -2.72 -6.57 -22.28
N LEU A 240 -3.70 -7.38 -22.69
CA LEU A 240 -3.60 -8.81 -22.85
C LEU A 240 -3.79 -9.14 -24.34
N GLY A 241 -2.77 -9.70 -24.96
CA GLY A 241 -2.70 -9.95 -26.40
C GLY A 241 -2.84 -11.42 -26.77
N TYR A 242 -3.52 -11.66 -27.91
CA TYR A 242 -3.75 -13.00 -28.47
C TYR A 242 -3.34 -13.03 -29.94
N ARG A 243 -2.69 -14.12 -30.35
CA ARG A 243 -2.21 -14.33 -31.74
C ARG A 243 -3.29 -14.88 -32.68
N ARG A 244 -4.47 -15.19 -32.14
CA ARG A 244 -5.64 -15.67 -32.91
C ARG A 244 -6.83 -14.75 -32.59
N PRO A 245 -7.74 -14.54 -33.58
CA PRO A 245 -9.02 -13.91 -33.29
C PRO A 245 -9.78 -14.66 -32.20
N ARG A 246 -10.36 -13.94 -31.25
CA ARG A 246 -11.08 -14.53 -30.13
C ARG A 246 -12.40 -13.83 -29.92
N ARG A 247 -13.50 -14.59 -29.85
CA ARG A 247 -14.80 -14.08 -29.49
C ARG A 247 -15.02 -14.12 -27.98
N TRP A 248 -15.64 -13.10 -27.47
CA TRP A 248 -15.93 -12.94 -26.06
C TRP A 248 -17.44 -12.99 -25.83
N ALA A 249 -17.90 -13.67 -24.80
CA ALA A 249 -19.30 -13.63 -24.41
C ALA A 249 -19.70 -12.22 -23.98
N SER A 250 -20.99 -11.88 -24.12
CA SER A 250 -21.52 -10.62 -23.59
C SER A 250 -21.32 -10.49 -22.08
N GLY A 251 -21.00 -9.27 -21.58
CA GLY A 251 -20.81 -9.01 -20.15
C GLY A 251 -19.34 -9.02 -19.65
N TRP A 252 -18.35 -9.26 -20.54
CA TRP A 252 -16.94 -9.19 -20.17
C TRP A 252 -16.48 -7.79 -19.78
N GLU A 253 -17.07 -6.75 -20.36
CA GLU A 253 -16.72 -5.36 -20.03
C GLU A 253 -16.81 -5.05 -18.53
N GLY A 254 -17.87 -5.53 -17.87
CA GLY A 254 -18.03 -5.38 -16.42
C GLY A 254 -16.95 -6.10 -15.62
N ARG A 255 -16.56 -7.32 -16.04
CA ARG A 255 -15.47 -8.08 -15.40
C ARG A 255 -14.11 -7.40 -15.60
N LEU A 256 -13.85 -6.88 -16.79
CA LEU A 256 -12.62 -6.15 -17.08
C LEU A 256 -12.55 -4.82 -16.29
N ALA A 257 -13.68 -4.14 -16.09
CA ALA A 257 -13.75 -2.96 -15.26
C ALA A 257 -13.42 -3.27 -13.78
N GLN A 258 -13.87 -4.41 -13.26
CA GLN A 258 -13.48 -4.87 -11.91
C GLN A 258 -11.97 -5.13 -11.79
N VAL A 259 -11.37 -5.74 -12.82
CA VAL A 259 -9.90 -5.91 -12.88
C VAL A 259 -9.20 -4.55 -12.89
N GLY A 260 -9.68 -3.59 -13.67
CA GLY A 260 -9.13 -2.24 -13.73
C GLY A 260 -9.17 -1.52 -12.38
N LEU A 261 -10.28 -1.64 -11.64
CA LEU A 261 -10.42 -1.10 -10.30
C LEU A 261 -9.44 -1.73 -9.31
N LEU A 262 -9.31 -3.06 -9.36
CA LEU A 262 -8.34 -3.78 -8.53
C LEU A 262 -6.89 -3.34 -8.82
N LEU A 263 -6.53 -3.26 -10.11
CA LEU A 263 -5.21 -2.76 -10.55
C LEU A 263 -4.93 -1.36 -10.00
N ALA A 264 -5.90 -0.44 -10.13
CA ALA A 264 -5.80 0.91 -9.60
C ALA A 264 -5.50 0.90 -8.09
N LEU A 265 -6.30 0.18 -7.31
CA LEU A 265 -6.18 0.08 -5.86
C LEU A 265 -4.84 -0.52 -5.39
N VAL A 266 -4.43 -1.62 -5.99
CA VAL A 266 -3.21 -2.34 -5.60
C VAL A 266 -1.96 -1.54 -5.96
N LEU A 267 -1.92 -0.95 -7.17
CA LEU A 267 -0.80 -0.12 -7.61
C LEU A 267 -0.72 1.20 -6.82
N GLU A 268 -1.86 1.82 -6.48
CA GLU A 268 -1.90 3.02 -5.64
C GLU A 268 -1.36 2.73 -4.24
N LYS A 269 -1.80 1.64 -3.62
CA LYS A 269 -1.29 1.23 -2.30
C LYS A 269 0.21 0.98 -2.33
N ALA A 270 0.71 0.26 -3.33
CA ALA A 270 2.15 -0.01 -3.45
C ALA A 270 2.96 1.27 -3.64
N ARG A 271 2.47 2.21 -4.46
CA ARG A 271 3.10 3.51 -4.67
C ARG A 271 3.15 4.34 -3.40
N LEU A 272 2.03 4.38 -2.64
CA LEU A 272 1.96 5.11 -1.38
C LEU A 272 2.91 4.53 -0.33
N LEU A 273 3.00 3.20 -0.24
CA LEU A 273 3.96 2.54 0.66
C LEU A 273 5.40 2.87 0.27
N ALA A 274 5.77 2.76 -1.00
CA ALA A 274 7.11 3.10 -1.48
C ALA A 274 7.45 4.59 -1.25
N TYR A 275 6.47 5.48 -1.42
CA TYR A 275 6.64 6.90 -1.12
C TYR A 275 6.88 7.15 0.38
N LEU A 276 6.09 6.50 1.24
CA LEU A 276 6.24 6.61 2.70
C LEU A 276 7.60 6.07 3.17
N GLU A 277 8.03 4.92 2.65
CA GLU A 277 9.34 4.34 2.96
C GLU A 277 10.48 5.27 2.52
N ALA A 278 10.41 5.80 1.30
CA ALA A 278 11.42 6.75 0.80
C ALA A 278 11.45 8.05 1.62
N GLU A 279 10.30 8.57 2.06
CA GLU A 279 10.23 9.77 2.89
C GLU A 279 10.74 9.50 4.32
N GLU A 280 10.45 8.31 4.88
CA GLU A 280 11.00 7.89 6.17
C GLU A 280 12.54 7.78 6.11
N GLU A 281 13.07 7.12 5.07
CA GLU A 281 14.52 7.02 4.85
C GLU A 281 15.17 8.39 4.65
N ARG A 282 14.51 9.28 3.90
CA ARG A 282 14.97 10.64 3.71
C ARG A 282 15.04 11.43 5.02
N LEU A 283 13.96 11.35 5.83
CA LEU A 283 13.93 12.00 7.14
C LEU A 283 14.98 11.42 8.08
N ARG A 284 15.17 10.09 8.06
CA ARG A 284 16.21 9.42 8.83
C ARG A 284 17.59 9.91 8.44
N ALA A 285 17.91 9.94 7.13
CA ALA A 285 19.18 10.45 6.63
C ALA A 285 19.44 11.91 7.00
N LEU A 286 18.41 12.78 6.94
CA LEU A 286 18.53 14.18 7.37
C LEU A 286 18.86 14.29 8.86
N LEU A 287 18.28 13.44 9.71
CA LEU A 287 18.56 13.40 11.15
C LEU A 287 19.94 12.78 11.45
N GLU A 288 20.39 11.78 10.68
CA GLU A 288 21.73 11.18 10.82
C GLU A 288 22.85 12.17 10.52
N HIS A 289 22.66 13.00 9.50
CA HIS A 289 23.66 14.02 9.10
C HIS A 289 23.50 15.34 9.87
N SER A 290 22.54 15.44 10.77
CA SER A 290 22.42 16.58 11.67
C SER A 290 23.56 16.55 12.69
N GLN A 291 24.21 17.70 12.91
CA GLN A 291 25.19 17.86 13.98
C GLN A 291 24.54 17.93 15.37
N ASP A 292 23.25 18.26 15.42
CA ASP A 292 22.49 18.36 16.65
C ASP A 292 21.80 17.03 16.96
N VAL A 293 21.79 16.63 18.23
CA VAL A 293 21.02 15.47 18.70
C VAL A 293 19.61 15.91 19.04
N VAL A 294 18.62 15.22 18.48
CA VAL A 294 17.21 15.50 18.74
C VAL A 294 16.63 14.42 19.65
N TYR A 295 16.06 14.83 20.77
CA TYR A 295 15.30 13.96 21.67
C TYR A 295 13.82 14.30 21.63
N VAL A 296 12.97 13.30 21.78
CA VAL A 296 11.58 13.46 22.16
C VAL A 296 11.39 12.75 23.50
N LEU A 297 11.00 13.52 24.51
CA LEU A 297 10.85 13.06 25.89
C LEU A 297 9.37 13.07 26.29
N ASP A 298 8.99 12.19 27.22
CA ASP A 298 7.69 12.26 27.88
C ASP A 298 7.69 13.23 29.07
N GLU A 299 6.60 13.27 29.83
CA GLU A 299 6.42 14.16 30.99
C GLU A 299 7.40 13.84 32.15
N GLU A 300 7.88 12.60 32.23
CA GLU A 300 8.85 12.12 33.20
C GLU A 300 10.31 12.23 32.71
N ALA A 301 10.56 12.93 31.61
CA ALA A 301 11.86 13.05 30.92
C ALA A 301 12.40 11.72 30.35
N ARG A 302 11.56 10.71 30.12
CA ARG A 302 11.99 9.46 29.52
C ARG A 302 12.10 9.62 28.00
N ILE A 303 13.12 9.00 27.44
CA ILE A 303 13.41 9.10 26.01
C ILE A 303 12.43 8.21 25.23
N ARG A 304 11.56 8.84 24.43
CA ARG A 304 10.69 8.18 23.44
C ARG A 304 11.36 8.07 22.09
N PHE A 305 12.15 9.08 21.72
CA PHE A 305 12.90 9.11 20.47
C PHE A 305 14.23 9.81 20.69
N VAL A 306 15.26 9.34 19.99
CA VAL A 306 16.54 10.03 19.85
C VAL A 306 17.02 9.89 18.42
N SER A 307 17.58 10.99 17.86
CA SER A 307 18.15 10.97 16.52
C SER A 307 19.42 10.10 16.48
N PRO A 308 19.75 9.47 15.33
CA PRO A 308 20.96 8.65 15.17
C PRO A 308 22.25 9.41 15.47
N SER A 309 22.26 10.74 15.33
CA SER A 309 23.41 11.62 15.66
C SER A 309 23.89 11.49 17.10
N VAL A 310 23.11 10.92 18.03
CA VAL A 310 23.57 10.62 19.40
C VAL A 310 24.80 9.73 19.42
N GLY A 311 24.92 8.80 18.48
CA GLY A 311 26.10 7.94 18.33
C GLY A 311 27.37 8.71 18.03
N ALA A 312 27.30 9.69 17.13
CA ALA A 312 28.43 10.52 16.78
C ALA A 312 28.83 11.52 17.88
N VAL A 313 27.86 12.08 18.61
CA VAL A 313 28.09 13.13 19.62
C VAL A 313 28.42 12.54 20.99
N LEU A 314 27.67 11.53 21.44
CA LEU A 314 27.75 10.99 22.79
C LEU A 314 28.21 9.51 22.85
N GLY A 315 28.42 8.86 21.68
CA GLY A 315 28.96 7.51 21.60
C GLY A 315 27.95 6.38 21.89
N TYR A 316 26.68 6.68 22.11
CA TYR A 316 25.67 5.70 22.47
C TYR A 316 24.97 5.10 21.24
N ASP A 317 24.57 3.82 21.33
CA ASP A 317 23.71 3.20 20.33
C ASP A 317 22.27 3.76 20.41
N PRO A 318 21.73 4.38 19.35
CA PRO A 318 20.39 4.96 19.34
C PRO A 318 19.27 3.96 19.69
N GLU A 319 19.39 2.70 19.23
CA GLU A 319 18.40 1.67 19.49
C GLU A 319 18.42 1.18 20.94
N GLY A 320 19.60 1.05 21.53
CA GLY A 320 19.76 0.73 22.95
C GLY A 320 19.17 1.80 23.86
N TYR A 321 19.37 3.07 23.51
CA TYR A 321 18.84 4.21 24.20
C TYR A 321 17.29 4.23 24.23
N ARG A 322 16.67 3.98 23.08
CA ARG A 322 15.22 3.98 22.92
C ARG A 322 14.54 2.82 23.64
N ARG A 323 15.10 1.61 23.54
CA ARG A 323 14.51 0.39 24.13
C ARG A 323 14.47 0.42 25.65
N ALA A 324 15.42 1.07 26.28
CA ALA A 324 15.54 1.10 27.74
C ALA A 324 14.64 2.15 28.39
N ALA A 325 13.92 3.01 27.64
CA ALA A 325 13.09 4.12 28.12
C ALA A 325 13.81 4.92 29.24
N LEU A 326 15.08 5.25 29.01
CA LEU A 326 15.96 5.82 30.00
C LEU A 326 15.56 7.26 30.33
N ASP A 327 15.80 7.66 31.57
CA ASP A 327 15.70 9.04 32.01
C ASP A 327 16.80 9.89 31.34
N ALA A 328 16.41 10.85 30.50
CA ALA A 328 17.34 11.72 29.81
C ALA A 328 18.22 12.54 30.76
N LEU A 329 17.73 12.85 31.96
CA LEU A 329 18.46 13.59 32.97
C LEU A 329 19.59 12.79 33.58
N ALA A 330 19.55 11.46 33.53
CA ALA A 330 20.63 10.58 34.01
C ALA A 330 21.93 10.76 33.20
N PHE A 331 21.84 11.23 31.95
CA PHE A 331 22.99 11.51 31.08
C PHE A 331 23.58 12.91 31.28
N VAL A 332 22.95 13.77 32.06
CA VAL A 332 23.48 15.06 32.45
C VAL A 332 24.54 14.87 33.53
N HIS A 333 25.65 15.61 33.44
CA HIS A 333 26.69 15.61 34.49
C HIS A 333 26.09 15.88 35.88
N PRO A 334 26.49 15.16 36.94
CA PRO A 334 25.88 15.27 38.28
C PRO A 334 25.71 16.70 38.77
N GLU A 335 26.70 17.56 38.59
CA GLU A 335 26.64 18.97 39.03
C GLU A 335 25.61 19.80 38.23
N ASP A 336 25.20 19.38 37.04
CA ASP A 336 24.26 20.11 36.20
C ASP A 336 22.84 19.55 36.28
N GLN A 337 22.64 18.33 36.88
CA GLN A 337 21.36 17.61 36.88
C GLN A 337 20.24 18.41 37.55
N GLU A 338 20.51 19.07 38.67
CA GLU A 338 19.49 19.81 39.40
C GLU A 338 18.99 21.02 38.56
N ARG A 339 19.92 21.70 37.91
CA ARG A 339 19.60 22.80 36.98
C ARG A 339 18.84 22.34 35.75
N ALA A 340 19.24 21.22 35.19
CA ALA A 340 18.55 20.61 34.03
C ALA A 340 17.13 20.19 34.40
N ARG A 341 16.94 19.56 35.56
CA ARG A 341 15.62 19.17 36.08
C ARG A 341 14.71 20.36 36.30
N ALA A 342 15.22 21.44 36.92
CA ALA A 342 14.45 22.67 37.15
C ALA A 342 14.00 23.28 35.81
N LEU A 343 14.89 23.36 34.81
CA LEU A 343 14.57 23.86 33.48
C LEU A 343 13.52 22.98 32.76
N PHE A 344 13.63 21.67 32.90
CA PHE A 344 12.65 20.75 32.31
C PHE A 344 11.26 20.91 32.95
N GLN A 345 11.18 21.06 34.28
CA GLN A 345 9.93 21.34 34.98
C GLN A 345 9.30 22.68 34.57
N GLU A 346 10.14 23.71 34.42
CA GLU A 346 9.68 25.01 33.92
C GLU A 346 9.11 24.90 32.51
N LEU A 347 9.74 24.09 31.64
CA LEU A 347 9.29 23.83 30.30
C LEU A 347 7.95 23.10 30.27
N LEU A 348 7.73 22.12 31.15
CA LEU A 348 6.45 21.43 31.30
C LEU A 348 5.32 22.37 31.74
N ALA A 349 5.63 23.32 32.62
CA ALA A 349 4.65 24.28 33.11
C ALA A 349 4.21 25.32 32.06
N ARG A 350 4.99 25.51 30.99
CA ARG A 350 4.75 26.50 29.93
C ARG A 350 4.53 25.84 28.55
N PRO A 351 3.29 25.53 28.15
CA PRO A 351 3.01 25.00 26.83
C PRO A 351 3.57 25.91 25.72
N GLU A 352 4.18 25.33 24.71
CA GLU A 352 4.78 26.00 23.54
C GLU A 352 5.99 26.91 23.83
N ALA A 353 6.40 27.07 25.10
CA ALA A 353 7.61 27.80 25.42
C ALA A 353 8.86 27.08 24.88
N THR A 354 9.86 27.85 24.51
CA THR A 354 11.21 27.35 24.22
C THR A 354 12.14 27.83 25.30
N LEU A 355 12.78 26.91 26.02
CA LEU A 355 13.79 27.21 27.01
C LEU A 355 15.14 26.69 26.53
N ARG A 356 16.22 27.40 26.95
CA ARG A 356 17.60 27.10 26.51
C ARG A 356 18.49 27.06 27.75
N GLY A 357 19.45 26.14 27.74
CA GLY A 357 20.46 26.00 28.77
C GLY A 357 21.73 25.34 28.24
N GLU A 358 22.85 25.65 28.88
CA GLU A 358 24.13 24.97 28.64
C GLU A 358 24.37 23.97 29.77
N PHE A 359 24.73 22.74 29.40
CA PHE A 359 24.94 21.63 30.31
C PHE A 359 26.14 20.80 29.86
N ARG A 360 26.63 19.92 30.72
CA ARG A 360 27.56 18.84 30.35
C ARG A 360 26.77 17.56 30.28
N LEU A 361 26.80 16.90 29.14
CA LEU A 361 26.29 15.54 29.00
C LEU A 361 27.45 14.54 29.11
N LEU A 362 27.16 13.37 29.62
CA LEU A 362 28.14 12.30 29.74
C LEU A 362 28.18 11.49 28.44
N HIS A 363 29.35 11.43 27.82
CA HIS A 363 29.65 10.50 26.74
C HIS A 363 29.69 9.07 27.27
N GLN A 364 29.55 8.06 26.42
CA GLN A 364 29.55 6.63 26.82
C GLN A 364 30.80 6.23 27.65
N ASP A 365 31.95 6.84 27.42
CA ASP A 365 33.19 6.61 28.16
C ASP A 365 33.29 7.40 29.48
N GLY A 366 32.23 8.14 29.85
CA GLY A 366 32.20 8.98 31.03
C GLY A 366 32.76 10.40 30.85
N THR A 367 33.26 10.76 29.67
CA THR A 367 33.78 12.11 29.41
C THR A 367 32.63 13.13 29.35
N PRO A 368 32.75 14.28 30.08
CA PRO A 368 31.74 15.32 30.01
C PRO A 368 31.86 16.12 28.70
N ILE A 369 30.77 16.20 27.93
CA ILE A 369 30.64 16.95 26.69
C ILE A 369 29.86 18.24 26.97
N PRO A 370 30.44 19.42 26.79
CA PRO A 370 29.70 20.67 26.90
C PRO A 370 28.71 20.79 25.73
N VAL A 371 27.45 21.00 26.06
CA VAL A 371 26.37 21.10 25.08
C VAL A 371 25.49 22.29 25.35
N GLU A 372 24.87 22.80 24.32
CA GLU A 372 23.76 23.70 24.40
C GLU A 372 22.47 22.93 24.09
N ALA A 373 21.52 22.93 25.01
CA ALA A 373 20.23 22.30 24.85
C ALA A 373 19.11 23.32 24.81
N TRP A 374 18.17 23.16 23.88
CA TRP A 374 16.92 23.92 23.85
C TRP A 374 15.74 22.99 23.69
N GLY A 375 14.79 23.12 24.59
CA GLY A 375 13.60 22.32 24.66
C GLY A 375 12.35 23.08 24.28
N ARG A 376 11.40 22.41 23.66
CA ARG A 376 10.05 22.90 23.37
C ARG A 376 9.01 21.90 23.82
N ASN A 377 8.02 22.39 24.59
CA ASN A 377 6.91 21.57 25.05
C ASN A 377 5.85 21.42 23.95
N LEU A 378 5.76 20.23 23.35
CA LEU A 378 4.79 19.85 22.34
C LEU A 378 3.91 18.68 22.78
N LEU A 379 3.70 18.50 24.10
CA LEU A 379 2.84 17.43 24.63
C LEU A 379 1.40 17.49 24.13
N LYS A 380 0.89 18.70 23.87
CA LYS A 380 -0.46 18.92 23.33
C LYS A 380 -0.55 18.80 21.80
N ASP A 381 0.56 18.78 21.08
CA ASP A 381 0.56 18.57 19.64
C ASP A 381 0.41 17.06 19.34
N PRO A 382 -0.72 16.60 18.75
CA PRO A 382 -0.97 15.18 18.50
C PRO A 382 0.03 14.53 17.54
N ARG A 383 0.77 15.35 16.78
CA ARG A 383 1.80 14.86 15.85
C ARG A 383 3.10 14.48 16.55
N VAL A 384 3.38 15.07 17.71
CA VAL A 384 4.61 14.88 18.47
C VAL A 384 4.33 14.19 19.81
N GLY A 385 3.39 14.72 20.60
CA GLY A 385 2.96 14.19 21.88
C GLY A 385 4.09 14.09 22.92
N GLY A 386 5.06 15.04 22.89
CA GLY A 386 6.23 15.00 23.74
C GLY A 386 6.95 16.35 23.85
N VAL A 387 7.99 16.38 24.65
CA VAL A 387 8.93 17.51 24.75
C VAL A 387 10.08 17.27 23.77
N VAL A 388 10.23 18.15 22.80
CA VAL A 388 11.36 18.08 21.85
C VAL A 388 12.54 18.84 22.42
N VAL A 389 13.68 18.16 22.54
CA VAL A 389 14.93 18.77 23.02
C VAL A 389 16.00 18.59 21.95
N ASN A 390 16.55 19.71 21.49
CA ASN A 390 17.71 19.72 20.60
C ASN A 390 18.97 19.97 21.41
N VAL A 391 20.00 19.22 21.13
CA VAL A 391 21.28 19.27 21.83
C VAL A 391 22.40 19.48 20.83
N ARG A 392 23.12 20.56 20.98
CA ARG A 392 24.28 20.95 20.14
C ARG A 392 25.58 20.77 20.89
N ASP A 393 26.51 20.08 20.29
CA ASP A 393 27.89 19.95 20.79
C ASP A 393 28.63 21.31 20.68
N LEU A 394 29.10 21.81 21.81
CA LEU A 394 29.87 23.07 21.87
C LEU A 394 31.37 22.87 21.68
N ARG A 395 31.91 21.62 21.67
CA ARG A 395 33.35 21.37 21.52
C ARG A 395 33.94 22.02 20.27
N PRO A 396 33.35 21.90 19.05
CA PRO A 396 33.91 22.51 17.86
C PRO A 396 33.99 24.04 17.95
N ARG A 397 33.00 24.67 18.57
CA ARG A 397 32.98 26.13 18.77
C ARG A 397 34.03 26.54 19.75
N LEU A 398 34.11 25.89 20.91
CA LEU A 398 35.07 26.20 21.94
C LEU A 398 36.51 26.00 21.46
N GLU A 399 36.76 24.96 20.70
CA GLU A 399 38.07 24.69 20.07
C GLU A 399 38.45 25.78 19.07
N ALA A 400 37.53 26.18 18.20
CA ALA A 400 37.75 27.29 17.27
C ALA A 400 38.05 28.61 17.98
N GLU A 401 37.33 28.90 19.08
CA GLU A 401 37.58 30.09 19.92
C GLU A 401 38.95 30.00 20.61
N ARG A 402 39.34 28.81 21.11
CA ARG A 402 40.68 28.57 21.70
C ARG A 402 41.80 28.77 20.68
N LEU A 403 41.71 28.12 19.52
CA LEU A 403 42.69 28.25 18.45
C LEU A 403 42.81 29.70 17.96
N LYS A 404 41.70 30.41 17.81
CA LYS A 404 41.71 31.82 17.45
C LYS A 404 42.42 32.66 18.51
N GLY A 405 42.24 32.32 19.78
CA GLY A 405 42.93 32.99 20.89
C GLY A 405 44.45 32.76 20.86
N GLU A 406 44.86 31.51 20.71
CA GLU A 406 46.28 31.13 20.63
C GLU A 406 46.98 31.74 19.42
N PHE A 407 46.33 31.71 18.22
CA PHE A 407 46.86 32.35 17.01
C PHE A 407 47.11 33.86 17.22
N LEU A 408 46.17 34.58 17.75
CA LEU A 408 46.31 36.00 17.98
C LEU A 408 47.38 36.34 19.04
N ALA A 409 47.53 35.50 20.08
CA ALA A 409 48.60 35.66 21.06
C ALA A 409 49.99 35.44 20.41
N ALA A 410 50.13 34.36 19.61
CA ALA A 410 51.38 34.09 18.90
C ALA A 410 51.75 35.20 17.90
N VAL A 411 50.81 35.64 17.07
CA VAL A 411 51.00 36.73 16.11
C VAL A 411 51.43 38.03 16.82
N SER A 412 50.79 38.34 17.94
CA SER A 412 51.11 39.54 18.68
C SER A 412 52.54 39.48 19.27
N HIS A 413 52.96 38.30 19.75
CA HIS A 413 54.36 38.13 20.24
C HIS A 413 55.35 38.26 19.10
N GLU A 414 55.10 37.61 17.97
CA GLU A 414 55.99 37.66 16.79
C GLU A 414 56.09 39.08 16.15
N LEU A 415 55.01 39.86 16.26
CA LEU A 415 55.03 41.27 15.80
C LEU A 415 55.73 42.21 16.77
N ARG A 416 55.65 41.97 18.09
CA ARG A 416 56.21 42.85 19.12
C ARG A 416 57.76 42.87 19.06
N THR A 417 58.39 41.72 18.79
CA THR A 417 59.86 41.58 18.74
C THR A 417 60.51 42.46 17.65
N PRO A 418 60.14 42.32 16.34
CA PRO A 418 60.71 43.18 15.31
C PRO A 418 60.32 44.64 15.49
N LEU A 419 59.14 44.92 16.01
CA LEU A 419 58.69 46.29 16.28
C LEU A 419 59.49 46.95 17.38
N ALA A 420 59.84 46.22 18.45
CA ALA A 420 60.73 46.71 19.50
C ALA A 420 62.14 46.99 18.95
N ALA A 421 62.66 46.16 18.04
CA ALA A 421 63.92 46.40 17.38
C ALA A 421 63.88 47.66 16.49
N ILE A 422 62.82 47.86 15.71
CA ILE A 422 62.62 49.04 14.85
C ILE A 422 62.60 50.31 15.73
N LEU A 423 61.77 50.29 16.81
CA LEU A 423 61.67 51.41 17.75
C LEU A 423 63.01 51.70 18.41
N GLY A 424 63.72 50.65 18.87
CA GLY A 424 65.02 50.82 19.50
C GLY A 424 66.09 51.42 18.55
N LEU A 425 66.16 50.95 17.34
CA LEU A 425 67.09 51.45 16.33
C LEU A 425 66.75 52.90 15.89
N ALA A 426 65.45 53.21 15.69
CA ALA A 426 65.00 54.54 15.31
C ALA A 426 65.24 55.53 16.46
N GLU A 427 65.06 55.11 17.73
CA GLU A 427 65.35 55.92 18.90
C GLU A 427 66.84 56.22 19.05
N LEU A 428 67.70 55.23 18.73
CA LEU A 428 69.15 55.47 18.71
C LEU A 428 69.56 56.46 17.58
N LEU A 429 69.01 56.31 16.38
CA LEU A 429 69.27 57.23 15.26
C LEU A 429 68.78 58.66 15.55
N ARG A 430 67.68 58.82 16.28
CA ARG A 430 67.21 60.14 16.71
C ARG A 430 68.16 60.92 17.59
N GLN A 431 69.08 60.23 18.32
CA GLN A 431 70.07 60.84 19.19
C GLN A 431 71.36 61.23 18.44
N GLU A 432 71.54 60.75 17.16
CA GLU A 432 72.72 61.11 16.36
C GLU A 432 72.45 62.42 15.60
N PRO A 433 73.54 63.15 15.27
CA PRO A 433 73.47 64.38 14.48
C PRO A 433 73.18 64.05 13.00
N LEU A 434 71.90 64.04 12.64
CA LEU A 434 71.45 63.73 11.29
C LEU A 434 71.11 65.00 10.47
N PRO A 435 71.23 64.94 9.12
CA PRO A 435 70.71 66.02 8.26
C PRO A 435 69.19 66.19 8.48
N PRO A 436 68.58 67.39 8.30
CA PRO A 436 67.21 67.69 8.61
C PRO A 436 66.23 66.70 7.91
N GLU A 437 66.41 66.31 6.67
CA GLU A 437 65.61 65.35 5.90
C GLU A 437 65.67 63.94 6.50
N ALA A 438 66.87 63.51 7.00
CA ALA A 438 66.98 62.23 7.69
C ALA A 438 66.34 62.19 9.06
N GLN A 439 66.41 63.32 9.79
CA GLN A 439 65.76 63.46 11.08
C GLN A 439 64.23 63.38 10.97
N GLU A 440 63.62 64.03 9.97
CA GLU A 440 62.20 63.95 9.67
C GLU A 440 61.78 62.49 9.32
N SER A 441 62.59 61.78 8.54
CA SER A 441 62.35 60.38 8.25
C SER A 441 62.40 59.46 9.46
N VAL A 442 63.31 59.67 10.42
CA VAL A 442 63.39 58.93 11.68
C VAL A 442 62.19 59.17 12.55
N GLU A 443 61.70 60.43 12.65
CA GLU A 443 60.49 60.74 13.41
C GLU A 443 59.26 60.06 12.82
N LEU A 444 59.12 60.03 11.47
CA LEU A 444 58.02 59.33 10.79
C LEU A 444 58.06 57.80 11.04
N ILE A 445 59.25 57.20 11.06
CA ILE A 445 59.44 55.78 11.41
C ILE A 445 59.01 55.53 12.85
N LEU A 446 59.41 56.36 13.81
CA LEU A 446 59.05 56.24 15.20
C LEU A 446 57.53 56.36 15.38
N GLU A 447 56.91 57.38 14.78
CA GLU A 447 55.44 57.54 14.85
C GLU A 447 54.70 56.32 14.30
N SER A 448 55.11 55.85 13.13
CA SER A 448 54.52 54.67 12.47
C SER A 448 54.67 53.41 13.32
N ALA A 449 55.87 53.17 13.88
CA ALA A 449 56.14 52.01 14.73
C ALA A 449 55.39 52.08 16.07
N PHE A 450 55.26 53.26 16.70
CA PHE A 450 54.42 53.43 17.88
C PHE A 450 52.93 53.21 17.56
N ARG A 451 52.43 53.70 16.44
CA ARG A 451 51.07 53.46 15.98
C ARG A 451 50.78 51.97 15.81
N LEU A 452 51.69 51.23 15.16
CA LEU A 452 51.59 49.80 14.98
C LEU A 452 51.65 49.04 16.30
N LYS A 453 52.54 49.40 17.20
CA LYS A 453 52.63 48.84 18.56
C LYS A 453 51.31 49.00 19.33
N ASN A 454 50.75 50.19 19.33
CA ASN A 454 49.50 50.45 20.00
C ASN A 454 48.33 49.67 19.38
N MET A 455 48.34 49.48 18.07
CA MET A 455 47.33 48.65 17.37
C MET A 455 47.40 47.17 17.80
N VAL A 456 48.61 46.59 17.86
CA VAL A 456 48.83 45.22 18.34
C VAL A 456 48.43 45.04 19.80
N ASP A 457 48.81 45.99 20.67
CA ASP A 457 48.48 45.94 22.09
C ASP A 457 46.96 46.12 22.32
N ASN A 458 46.30 47.02 21.61
CA ASN A 458 44.82 47.16 21.64
C ASN A 458 44.09 45.90 21.18
N LEU A 459 44.59 45.18 20.14
CA LEU A 459 44.04 43.94 19.70
C LEU A 459 44.06 42.84 20.78
N LEU A 460 45.17 42.75 21.53
CA LEU A 460 45.28 41.83 22.67
C LEU A 460 44.39 42.22 23.85
N ASP A 461 44.32 43.52 24.18
CA ASP A 461 43.51 44.01 25.30
C ASP A 461 42.02 43.85 25.01
N THR A 462 41.55 44.08 23.79
CA THR A 462 40.17 43.81 23.39
C THR A 462 39.85 42.30 23.56
N ARG A 463 40.78 41.43 23.23
CA ARG A 463 40.63 39.96 23.43
C ARG A 463 40.57 39.57 24.90
N ARG A 464 41.43 40.18 25.76
CA ARG A 464 41.38 39.92 27.20
C ARG A 464 40.07 40.38 27.83
N LEU A 465 39.49 41.48 27.32
CA LEU A 465 38.18 41.96 27.67
C LEU A 465 37.07 40.98 27.26
N GLU A 466 37.07 40.52 25.99
CA GLU A 466 36.11 39.54 25.48
C GLU A 466 36.18 38.21 26.24
N ALA A 467 37.37 37.77 26.65
CA ALA A 467 37.58 36.53 27.41
C ALA A 467 37.30 36.69 28.92
N GLY A 468 36.85 37.86 29.39
CA GLY A 468 36.60 38.13 30.80
C GLY A 468 37.85 38.11 31.69
N ARG A 469 39.05 38.14 31.10
CA ARG A 469 40.35 38.05 31.81
C ARG A 469 41.04 39.40 31.97
N PHE A 470 40.31 40.52 31.83
CA PHE A 470 40.87 41.84 31.96
C PHE A 470 40.77 42.29 33.41
N GLU A 471 41.93 42.40 34.10
CA GLU A 471 42.04 42.94 35.45
C GLU A 471 42.14 44.46 35.39
N VAL A 472 41.15 45.18 35.94
CA VAL A 472 41.16 46.63 36.05
C VAL A 472 41.90 47.03 37.32
N SER A 473 43.12 47.50 37.14
CA SER A 473 43.89 48.10 38.24
C SER A 473 43.45 49.59 38.48
N ARG A 474 42.67 49.83 39.56
CA ARG A 474 42.25 51.19 39.94
C ARG A 474 43.36 51.86 40.70
N ARG A 475 43.92 52.97 40.19
CA ARG A 475 44.86 53.82 40.85
C ARG A 475 44.24 55.22 41.00
N PRO A 476 44.46 55.90 42.14
CA PRO A 476 44.06 57.30 42.25
C PRO A 476 44.89 58.19 41.33
N VAL A 477 44.21 58.95 40.46
CA VAL A 477 44.87 59.88 39.50
C VAL A 477 44.49 61.28 39.93
N HIS A 478 45.48 62.13 40.19
CA HIS A 478 45.25 63.52 40.36
C HIS A 478 44.94 64.18 39.03
N LEU A 479 43.68 64.64 38.88
CA LEU A 479 43.32 65.53 37.78
C LEU A 479 43.93 66.91 38.01
N LYS A 480 44.76 67.40 37.09
CA LYS A 480 45.26 68.74 37.01
C LYS A 480 44.26 69.65 36.31
#